data_b9ad87838df121f3e67db444aa50e122
#
_entry.id   b9ad87838df121f3e67db444aa50e122
#
_cell.length_a   1.000
_cell.length_b   1.000
_cell.length_c   1.000
_cell.angle_alpha   90.00
_cell.angle_beta   90.00
_cell.angle_gamma   90.00
#
_symmetry.space_group_name_H-M   'P 1'
#
loop_
_entity.id
_entity.type
_entity.pdbx_description
1 polymer ?
#
loop_
_entity_poly.entity_id
_entity_poly.type
_entity_poly.pdbx_seq_one_letter_code
_entity_poly.pdbx_strand_id
1 'polypeptide(L)'
;IFVRNSPFGGMSINSTNDTPSDFVRDIVAADVEAGKFRSVVTRFPPEPNGYLHIGHAKSICLNFGIAMENGGVCNLRFDDTNPVKEDTEYVESIQTDVKWLIDGWADHVLAPEVFFASDYFEQLHDYAVQLIRDGKAYVCDLKAEEWEEYRGVPEKPGKDSPHRNRPSDESLDLFAR
;
A
#
# COMPACT_ATOMS: atom_id res chain seq x y z
N ILE A 1 -11.94 17.62 -13.91
CA ILE A 1 -11.78 18.39 -15.16
C ILE A 1 -12.31 17.48 -16.26
N PHE A 2 -13.47 17.86 -16.84
CA PHE A 2 -14.09 17.13 -17.94
C PHE A 2 -13.33 17.45 -19.23
N VAL A 3 -12.80 16.46 -19.93
CA VAL A 3 -12.32 16.61 -21.29
C VAL A 3 -13.41 16.13 -22.24
N ARG A 4 -14.11 17.06 -22.88
CA ARG A 4 -15.00 16.77 -24.01
C ARG A 4 -14.14 16.46 -25.24
N ASN A 5 -14.41 15.36 -25.91
CA ASN A 5 -13.91 15.06 -27.25
C ASN A 5 -14.29 16.19 -28.22
N SER A 6 -13.29 16.82 -28.83
CA SER A 6 -13.46 17.71 -29.95
C SER A 6 -12.86 17.06 -31.19
N PRO A 7 -13.58 16.99 -32.34
CA PRO A 7 -13.06 16.42 -33.58
C PRO A 7 -12.36 17.52 -34.38
N PHE A 8 -11.05 17.65 -34.24
CA PHE A 8 -10.25 18.42 -35.21
C PHE A 8 -8.93 17.69 -35.51
N GLY A 9 -8.70 17.59 -36.82
CA GLY A 9 -7.67 16.83 -37.47
C GLY A 9 -6.24 17.26 -37.17
N GLY A 10 -5.35 16.38 -37.51
CA GLY A 10 -3.92 16.32 -37.38
C GLY A 10 -3.14 17.62 -37.32
N MET A 11 -2.42 17.76 -36.23
CA MET A 11 -1.23 18.56 -36.15
C MET A 11 -0.21 17.77 -35.36
N SER A 12 0.83 17.29 -36.05
CA SER A 12 1.98 16.66 -35.42
C SER A 12 2.67 17.73 -34.57
N ILE A 13 2.43 17.67 -33.27
CA ILE A 13 3.17 18.47 -32.31
C ILE A 13 4.26 17.55 -31.77
N ASN A 14 5.53 17.92 -31.98
CA ASN A 14 6.65 17.41 -31.19
C ASN A 14 6.36 17.78 -29.73
N SER A 15 5.75 16.87 -28.98
CA SER A 15 5.52 17.05 -27.54
C SER A 15 6.82 16.71 -26.79
N THR A 16 7.58 17.73 -26.44
CA THR A 16 8.32 17.67 -25.21
C THR A 16 7.27 17.42 -24.12
N ASN A 17 7.34 16.28 -23.44
CA ASN A 17 6.40 15.89 -22.37
C ASN A 17 6.53 16.85 -21.20
N ASP A 18 5.80 17.96 -21.27
CA ASP A 18 5.67 18.95 -20.18
C ASP A 18 4.44 18.63 -19.30
N THR A 19 4.09 17.34 -19.20
CA THR A 19 3.05 16.91 -18.29
C THR A 19 3.62 16.93 -16.88
N PRO A 20 3.03 17.70 -15.94
CA PRO A 20 3.49 17.71 -14.56
C PRO A 20 3.57 16.28 -14.02
N SER A 21 4.77 15.87 -13.61
CA SER A 21 5.02 14.57 -13.02
C SER A 21 5.24 14.69 -11.50
N ASP A 22 5.26 13.57 -10.83
CA ASP A 22 5.65 13.47 -9.43
C ASP A 22 6.69 12.35 -9.26
N PHE A 23 7.40 12.37 -8.15
CA PHE A 23 8.51 11.44 -7.92
C PHE A 23 8.10 9.95 -7.98
N VAL A 24 6.82 9.62 -7.68
CA VAL A 24 6.33 8.23 -7.76
C VAL A 24 6.21 7.82 -9.22
N ARG A 25 5.61 8.68 -10.06
CA ARG A 25 5.50 8.45 -11.49
C ARG A 25 6.86 8.35 -12.16
N ASP A 26 7.80 9.21 -11.77
CA ASP A 26 9.17 9.19 -12.30
C ASP A 26 9.88 7.87 -12.00
N ILE A 27 9.73 7.33 -10.78
CA ILE A 27 10.27 6.02 -10.39
C ILE A 27 9.59 4.90 -11.20
N VAL A 28 8.27 4.92 -11.31
CA VAL A 28 7.52 3.91 -12.07
C VAL A 28 7.93 3.93 -13.53
N ALA A 29 8.03 5.11 -14.15
CA ALA A 29 8.45 5.25 -15.54
C ALA A 29 9.86 4.69 -15.77
N ALA A 30 10.81 5.02 -14.90
CA ALA A 30 12.17 4.51 -14.98
C ALA A 30 12.23 2.97 -14.81
N ASP A 31 11.47 2.41 -13.89
CA ASP A 31 11.43 0.96 -13.65
C ASP A 31 10.77 0.20 -14.82
N VAL A 32 9.75 0.78 -15.44
CA VAL A 32 9.07 0.22 -16.63
C VAL A 32 10.00 0.29 -17.86
N GLU A 33 10.64 1.44 -18.11
CA GLU A 33 11.59 1.62 -19.19
C GLU A 33 12.79 0.67 -19.09
N ALA A 34 13.28 0.44 -17.87
CA ALA A 34 14.35 -0.51 -17.61
C ALA A 34 13.92 -2.00 -17.71
N GLY A 35 12.63 -2.28 -17.96
CA GLY A 35 12.10 -3.63 -18.02
C GLY A 35 12.17 -4.40 -16.69
N LYS A 36 12.28 -3.70 -15.58
CA LYS A 36 12.42 -4.28 -14.23
C LYS A 36 11.17 -5.05 -13.80
N PHE A 37 10.00 -4.60 -14.23
CA PHE A 37 8.71 -5.22 -13.96
C PHE A 37 7.92 -5.42 -15.26
N ARG A 38 7.13 -6.49 -15.30
CA ARG A 38 6.29 -6.83 -16.46
C ARG A 38 4.96 -6.09 -16.51
N SER A 39 4.48 -5.65 -15.35
CA SER A 39 3.20 -4.96 -15.18
C SER A 39 3.26 -4.05 -13.97
N VAL A 40 2.49 -2.98 -14.01
CA VAL A 40 2.30 -2.07 -12.89
C VAL A 40 1.08 -2.50 -12.10
N VAL A 41 1.27 -2.75 -10.82
CA VAL A 41 0.19 -3.05 -9.87
C VAL A 41 0.24 -2.04 -8.74
N THR A 42 -0.84 -1.33 -8.54
CA THR A 42 -1.00 -0.39 -7.43
C THR A 42 -2.03 -0.90 -6.42
N ARG A 43 -2.14 -0.22 -5.29
CA ARG A 43 -3.04 -0.63 -4.22
C ARG A 43 -3.56 0.58 -3.46
N PHE A 44 -4.87 0.63 -3.26
CA PHE A 44 -5.49 1.50 -2.27
C PHE A 44 -5.84 0.66 -1.02
N PRO A 45 -5.17 0.87 0.14
CA PRO A 45 -5.31 0.05 1.34
C PRO A 45 -6.04 0.80 2.48
N PRO A 46 -7.36 1.04 2.40
CA PRO A 46 -8.06 1.71 3.50
C PRO A 46 -8.23 0.79 4.72
N GLU A 47 -8.19 1.36 5.93
CA GLU A 47 -8.74 0.72 7.12
C GLU A 47 -10.26 0.89 7.13
N PRO A 48 -11.07 -0.17 7.38
CA PRO A 48 -12.53 -0.07 7.44
C PRO A 48 -13.02 0.40 8.82
N ASN A 49 -12.47 1.51 9.32
CA ASN A 49 -12.74 2.09 10.63
C ASN A 49 -13.39 3.47 10.59
N GLY A 50 -13.83 3.92 9.41
CA GLY A 50 -14.48 5.20 9.18
C GLY A 50 -14.72 5.49 7.70
N TYR A 51 -15.44 6.58 7.44
CA TYR A 51 -15.71 7.04 6.07
C TYR A 51 -14.50 7.68 5.42
N LEU A 52 -14.46 7.65 4.07
CA LEU A 52 -13.40 8.29 3.31
C LEU A 52 -13.48 9.82 3.43
N HIS A 53 -12.34 10.47 3.29
CA HIS A 53 -12.20 11.91 3.25
C HIS A 53 -11.28 12.34 2.10
N ILE A 54 -11.12 13.65 1.90
CA ILE A 54 -10.36 14.20 0.76
C ILE A 54 -8.90 13.68 0.67
N GLY A 55 -8.29 13.33 1.78
CA GLY A 55 -6.97 12.70 1.81
C GLY A 55 -6.97 11.33 1.14
N HIS A 56 -8.02 10.54 1.36
CA HIS A 56 -8.21 9.26 0.69
C HIS A 56 -8.47 9.45 -0.81
N ALA A 57 -9.28 10.44 -1.20
CA ALA A 57 -9.53 10.76 -2.60
C ALA A 57 -8.23 11.05 -3.35
N LYS A 58 -7.31 11.83 -2.76
CA LYS A 58 -5.98 12.07 -3.33
C LYS A 58 -5.21 10.77 -3.54
N SER A 59 -5.22 9.86 -2.58
CA SER A 59 -4.54 8.56 -2.68
C SER A 59 -5.17 7.67 -3.75
N ILE A 60 -6.50 7.65 -3.84
CA ILE A 60 -7.23 6.91 -4.88
C ILE A 60 -6.83 7.44 -6.26
N CYS A 61 -6.92 8.76 -6.49
CA CYS A 61 -6.56 9.36 -7.77
C CYS A 61 -5.11 9.07 -8.17
N LEU A 62 -4.17 9.05 -7.22
CA LEU A 62 -2.77 8.72 -7.48
C LEU A 62 -2.62 7.24 -7.88
N ASN A 63 -3.15 6.31 -7.09
CA ASN A 63 -2.97 4.88 -7.32
C ASN A 63 -3.68 4.42 -8.60
N PHE A 64 -4.93 4.82 -8.80
CA PHE A 64 -5.69 4.48 -9.99
C PHE A 64 -5.13 5.17 -11.24
N GLY A 65 -4.67 6.44 -11.12
CA GLY A 65 -4.02 7.16 -12.20
C GLY A 65 -2.74 6.47 -12.69
N ILE A 66 -1.86 6.07 -11.78
CA ILE A 66 -0.63 5.35 -12.14
C ILE A 66 -0.95 4.00 -12.80
N ALA A 67 -1.92 3.24 -12.29
CA ALA A 67 -2.35 1.99 -12.91
C ALA A 67 -2.87 2.23 -14.34
N MET A 68 -3.75 3.21 -14.52
CA MET A 68 -4.32 3.57 -15.84
C MET A 68 -3.24 4.01 -16.84
N GLU A 69 -2.34 4.89 -16.43
CA GLU A 69 -1.26 5.44 -17.27
C GLU A 69 -0.31 4.36 -17.79
N ASN A 70 -0.19 3.24 -17.06
CA ASN A 70 0.74 2.15 -17.38
C ASN A 70 0.03 0.86 -17.83
N GLY A 71 -1.27 0.89 -18.12
CA GLY A 71 -2.03 -0.31 -18.50
C GLY A 71 -2.02 -1.40 -17.41
N GLY A 72 -1.94 -0.99 -16.18
CA GLY A 72 -1.84 -1.84 -14.99
C GLY A 72 -3.18 -2.09 -14.30
N VAL A 73 -3.12 -2.54 -13.06
CA VAL A 73 -4.28 -2.85 -12.21
C VAL A 73 -4.11 -2.18 -10.85
N CYS A 74 -5.20 -1.68 -10.26
CA CYS A 74 -5.25 -1.18 -8.90
C CYS A 74 -6.10 -2.13 -8.02
N ASN A 75 -5.50 -2.66 -6.97
CA ASN A 75 -6.18 -3.50 -5.99
C ASN A 75 -6.82 -2.64 -4.90
N LEU A 76 -8.09 -2.87 -4.59
CA LEU A 76 -8.69 -2.43 -3.33
C LEU A 76 -8.42 -3.52 -2.29
N ARG A 77 -7.63 -3.20 -1.26
CA ARG A 77 -7.29 -4.12 -0.18
C ARG A 77 -7.53 -3.49 1.16
N PHE A 78 -8.52 -3.95 1.88
CA PHE A 78 -8.78 -3.50 3.24
C PHE A 78 -7.65 -3.92 4.18
N ASP A 79 -7.17 -2.95 4.98
CA ASP A 79 -6.25 -3.21 6.09
C ASP A 79 -7.07 -3.45 7.37
N ASP A 80 -7.75 -4.58 7.40
CA ASP A 80 -8.68 -5.03 8.43
C ASP A 80 -7.94 -5.81 9.52
N THR A 81 -6.95 -5.18 10.15
CA THR A 81 -6.09 -5.81 11.16
C THR A 81 -6.51 -5.51 12.59
N ASN A 82 -7.54 -4.68 12.80
CA ASN A 82 -8.03 -4.30 14.11
C ASN A 82 -9.54 -4.55 14.28
N PRO A 83 -9.95 -5.77 14.65
CA PRO A 83 -11.37 -6.17 14.69
C PRO A 83 -12.23 -5.39 15.68
N VAL A 84 -11.62 -4.61 16.59
CA VAL A 84 -12.36 -3.80 17.59
C VAL A 84 -12.92 -2.51 16.99
N LYS A 85 -12.35 -2.03 15.87
CA LYS A 85 -12.68 -0.75 15.25
C LYS A 85 -13.33 -0.86 13.87
N GLU A 86 -13.43 -2.06 13.35
CA GLU A 86 -13.86 -2.32 11.98
C GLU A 86 -15.34 -2.64 11.94
N ASP A 87 -16.02 -2.10 10.92
CA ASP A 87 -17.44 -2.34 10.70
C ASP A 87 -17.71 -2.60 9.20
N THR A 88 -18.64 -3.52 8.96
CA THR A 88 -19.09 -3.90 7.62
C THR A 88 -19.67 -2.69 6.86
N GLU A 89 -20.31 -1.76 7.58
CA GLU A 89 -20.83 -0.52 7.01
C GLU A 89 -19.72 0.29 6.31
N TYR A 90 -18.54 0.40 6.93
CA TYR A 90 -17.41 1.12 6.33
C TYR A 90 -16.85 0.40 5.13
N VAL A 91 -16.80 -0.94 5.15
CA VAL A 91 -16.37 -1.73 3.97
C VAL A 91 -17.25 -1.45 2.76
N GLU A 92 -18.58 -1.44 2.94
CA GLU A 92 -19.55 -1.17 1.87
C GLU A 92 -19.48 0.28 1.39
N SER A 93 -19.41 1.25 2.32
CA SER A 93 -19.30 2.67 2.01
C SER A 93 -18.02 2.97 1.23
N ILE A 94 -16.88 2.45 1.67
CA ILE A 94 -15.59 2.65 1.00
C ILE A 94 -15.61 2.09 -0.43
N GLN A 95 -16.17 0.91 -0.64
CA GLN A 95 -16.29 0.34 -1.98
C GLN A 95 -17.16 1.20 -2.90
N THR A 96 -18.26 1.73 -2.35
CA THR A 96 -19.16 2.64 -3.07
C THR A 96 -18.47 3.93 -3.44
N ASP A 97 -17.78 4.55 -2.50
CA ASP A 97 -17.06 5.81 -2.69
C ASP A 97 -15.90 5.68 -3.68
N VAL A 98 -15.15 4.58 -3.60
CA VAL A 98 -14.07 4.29 -4.57
C VAL A 98 -14.64 4.16 -5.97
N LYS A 99 -15.68 3.34 -6.17
CA LYS A 99 -16.34 3.16 -7.48
C LYS A 99 -16.87 4.46 -8.02
N TRP A 100 -17.55 5.27 -7.19
CA TRP A 100 -18.04 6.58 -7.58
C TRP A 100 -16.91 7.53 -8.02
N LEU A 101 -15.81 7.54 -7.28
CA LEU A 101 -14.70 8.46 -7.58
C LEU A 101 -13.94 8.11 -8.86
N ILE A 102 -13.85 6.82 -9.23
CA ILE A 102 -13.13 6.36 -10.42
C ILE A 102 -14.03 6.20 -11.64
N ASP A 103 -15.35 6.35 -11.49
CA ASP A 103 -16.33 6.14 -12.54
C ASP A 103 -16.03 6.94 -13.81
N GLY A 104 -16.04 6.25 -14.95
CA GLY A 104 -15.83 6.82 -16.28
C GLY A 104 -14.40 7.22 -16.64
N TRP A 105 -13.41 7.06 -15.71
CA TRP A 105 -12.02 7.36 -16.05
C TRP A 105 -11.02 6.24 -15.69
N ALA A 106 -11.22 5.52 -14.60
CA ALA A 106 -10.30 4.47 -14.13
C ALA A 106 -11.02 3.21 -13.59
N ASP A 107 -12.30 3.06 -13.81
CA ASP A 107 -13.09 1.89 -13.43
C ASP A 107 -12.54 0.58 -14.02
N HIS A 108 -12.02 0.64 -15.25
CA HIS A 108 -11.47 -0.50 -15.98
C HIS A 108 -10.15 -1.05 -15.40
N VAL A 109 -9.46 -0.30 -14.53
CA VAL A 109 -8.22 -0.78 -13.87
C VAL A 109 -8.45 -1.25 -12.44
N LEU A 110 -9.67 -1.14 -11.90
CA LEU A 110 -10.02 -1.73 -10.63
C LEU A 110 -10.00 -3.26 -10.74
N ALA A 111 -9.23 -3.92 -9.88
CA ALA A 111 -9.25 -5.37 -9.78
C ALA A 111 -10.68 -5.88 -9.46
N PRO A 112 -11.11 -6.99 -10.06
CA PRO A 112 -12.46 -7.52 -9.84
C PRO A 112 -12.66 -8.01 -8.41
N GLU A 113 -11.60 -8.39 -7.72
CA GLU A 113 -11.61 -8.93 -6.36
C GLU A 113 -11.21 -7.86 -5.36
N VAL A 114 -11.88 -7.86 -4.21
CA VAL A 114 -11.52 -7.07 -3.04
C VAL A 114 -10.72 -7.96 -2.10
N PHE A 115 -9.60 -7.45 -1.62
CA PHE A 115 -8.70 -8.19 -0.74
C PHE A 115 -8.83 -7.69 0.69
N PHE A 116 -8.62 -8.59 1.65
CA PHE A 116 -8.58 -8.30 3.08
C PHE A 116 -7.24 -8.75 3.66
N ALA A 117 -6.62 -7.92 4.50
CA ALA A 117 -5.37 -8.28 5.14
C ALA A 117 -5.53 -9.48 6.07
N SER A 118 -6.69 -9.61 6.71
CA SER A 118 -7.03 -10.73 7.60
C SER A 118 -7.02 -12.10 6.91
N ASP A 119 -7.30 -12.17 5.60
CA ASP A 119 -7.25 -13.41 4.82
C ASP A 119 -5.83 -14.02 4.75
N TYR A 120 -4.81 -13.22 5.07
CA TYR A 120 -3.39 -13.61 4.99
C TYR A 120 -2.72 -13.81 6.34
N PHE A 121 -3.45 -13.80 7.46
CA PHE A 121 -2.84 -13.88 8.81
C PHE A 121 -2.03 -15.16 9.00
N GLU A 122 -2.51 -16.30 8.55
CA GLU A 122 -1.78 -17.56 8.64
C GLU A 122 -0.45 -17.48 7.85
N GLN A 123 -0.50 -16.97 6.62
CA GLN A 123 0.69 -16.80 5.79
C GLN A 123 1.68 -15.77 6.38
N LEU A 124 1.17 -14.68 6.97
CA LEU A 124 2.00 -13.67 7.64
C LEU A 124 2.68 -14.26 8.89
N HIS A 125 1.98 -15.10 9.65
CA HIS A 125 2.56 -15.84 10.76
C HIS A 125 3.70 -16.75 10.27
N ASP A 126 3.50 -17.51 9.21
CA ASP A 126 4.52 -18.38 8.64
C ASP A 126 5.75 -17.60 8.16
N TYR A 127 5.54 -16.44 7.53
CA TYR A 127 6.65 -15.55 7.15
C TYR A 127 7.39 -15.00 8.37
N ALA A 128 6.70 -14.65 9.46
CA ALA A 128 7.33 -14.22 10.69
C ALA A 128 8.22 -15.34 11.28
N VAL A 129 7.69 -16.55 11.34
CA VAL A 129 8.45 -17.75 11.76
C VAL A 129 9.68 -17.95 10.89
N GLN A 130 9.56 -17.81 9.56
CA GLN A 130 10.69 -17.93 8.65
C GLN A 130 11.75 -16.86 8.90
N LEU A 131 11.35 -15.60 9.12
CA LEU A 131 12.28 -14.51 9.43
C LEU A 131 13.05 -14.77 10.74
N ILE A 132 12.39 -15.34 11.75
CA ILE A 132 13.07 -15.72 13.01
C ILE A 132 14.07 -16.85 12.75
N ARG A 133 13.71 -17.88 12.00
CA ARG A 133 14.61 -18.99 11.64
C ARG A 133 15.84 -18.49 10.89
N ASP A 134 15.66 -17.53 9.99
CA ASP A 134 16.74 -16.90 9.22
C ASP A 134 17.60 -15.92 10.04
N GLY A 135 17.30 -15.71 11.31
CA GLY A 135 17.98 -14.73 12.16
C GLY A 135 17.73 -13.26 11.77
N LYS A 136 16.67 -13.01 10.99
CA LYS A 136 16.28 -11.66 10.51
C LYS A 136 15.26 -10.97 11.42
N ALA A 137 14.61 -11.73 12.30
CA ALA A 137 13.70 -11.23 13.31
C ALA A 137 13.96 -11.88 14.66
N TYR A 138 13.52 -11.25 15.72
CA TYR A 138 13.63 -11.77 17.09
C TYR A 138 12.44 -11.27 17.93
N VAL A 139 12.07 -12.00 18.99
CA VAL A 139 11.07 -11.55 19.95
C VAL A 139 11.71 -10.58 20.94
N CYS A 140 11.04 -9.44 21.15
CA CYS A 140 11.48 -8.38 22.03
C CYS A 140 10.48 -8.19 23.17
N ASP A 141 10.93 -8.30 24.41
CA ASP A 141 10.08 -8.21 25.61
C ASP A 141 10.06 -6.81 26.23
N LEU A 142 10.56 -5.79 25.52
CA LEU A 142 10.46 -4.41 25.98
C LEU A 142 9.00 -3.97 26.05
N LYS A 143 8.64 -3.33 27.16
CA LYS A 143 7.32 -2.72 27.32
C LYS A 143 7.19 -1.45 26.46
N ALA A 144 5.96 -1.02 26.24
CA ALA A 144 5.68 0.14 25.40
C ALA A 144 6.42 1.42 25.86
N GLU A 145 6.51 1.63 27.18
CA GLU A 145 7.20 2.78 27.77
C GLU A 145 8.73 2.73 27.55
N GLU A 146 9.30 1.52 27.58
CA GLU A 146 10.73 1.30 27.33
C GLU A 146 11.06 1.46 25.83
N TRP A 147 10.10 1.08 24.97
CA TRP A 147 10.26 1.11 23.52
C TRP A 147 10.59 2.49 22.97
N GLU A 148 10.01 3.55 23.52
CA GLU A 148 10.24 4.93 23.10
C GLU A 148 11.74 5.31 23.22
N GLU A 149 12.45 4.80 24.22
CA GLU A 149 13.89 5.05 24.38
C GLU A 149 14.72 4.39 23.27
N TYR A 150 14.30 3.23 22.78
CA TYR A 150 15.03 2.44 21.79
C TYR A 150 14.67 2.80 20.35
N ARG A 151 13.43 3.24 20.10
CA ARG A 151 12.90 3.48 18.76
C ARG A 151 13.66 4.53 17.95
N GLY A 152 14.20 5.57 18.61
CA GLY A 152 14.78 6.71 17.91
C GLY A 152 13.73 7.64 17.29
N VAL A 153 14.23 8.73 16.74
CA VAL A 153 13.47 9.77 16.03
C VAL A 153 14.26 10.19 14.78
N PRO A 154 13.69 10.92 13.82
CA PRO A 154 14.41 11.31 12.59
C PRO A 154 15.77 12.00 12.85
N GLU A 155 15.89 12.76 13.94
CA GLU A 155 17.08 13.50 14.32
C GLU A 155 18.08 12.68 15.16
N LYS A 156 17.66 11.52 15.69
CA LYS A 156 18.49 10.70 16.57
C LYS A 156 18.24 9.22 16.30
N PRO A 157 19.26 8.47 15.84
CA PRO A 157 19.13 7.04 15.62
C PRO A 157 18.71 6.30 16.89
N GLY A 158 17.93 5.24 16.72
CA GLY A 158 17.54 4.34 17.80
C GLY A 158 18.74 3.55 18.37
N LYS A 159 18.48 2.82 19.43
CA LYS A 159 19.43 1.91 20.07
C LYS A 159 18.99 0.47 19.78
N ASP A 160 19.96 -0.44 19.74
CA ASP A 160 19.65 -1.86 19.70
C ASP A 160 18.93 -2.30 20.98
N SER A 161 17.86 -3.09 20.80
CA SER A 161 17.18 -3.74 21.93
C SER A 161 18.15 -4.69 22.66
N PRO A 162 18.05 -4.85 24.00
CA PRO A 162 18.81 -5.85 24.73
C PRO A 162 18.53 -7.29 24.25
N HIS A 163 17.40 -7.50 23.56
CA HIS A 163 17.00 -8.80 23.00
C HIS A 163 17.45 -9.01 21.54
N ARG A 164 18.16 -8.06 20.95
CA ARG A 164 18.59 -8.09 19.54
C ARG A 164 19.33 -9.39 19.16
N ASN A 165 20.15 -9.88 20.08
CA ASN A 165 20.97 -11.07 19.87
C ASN A 165 20.37 -12.34 20.50
N ARG A 166 19.07 -12.35 20.76
CA ARG A 166 18.36 -13.53 21.28
C ARG A 166 18.49 -14.69 20.29
N PRO A 167 18.81 -15.91 20.75
CA PRO A 167 18.85 -17.09 19.89
C PRO A 167 17.53 -17.33 19.15
N SER A 168 17.62 -17.80 17.91
CA SER A 168 16.43 -18.08 17.09
C SER A 168 15.49 -19.08 17.73
N ASP A 169 16.02 -20.13 18.35
CA ASP A 169 15.21 -21.17 19.03
C ASP A 169 14.42 -20.59 20.20
N GLU A 170 15.03 -19.72 21.00
CA GLU A 170 14.34 -19.02 22.10
C GLU A 170 13.26 -18.08 21.55
N SER A 171 13.56 -17.34 20.48
CA SER A 171 12.60 -16.45 19.82
C SER A 171 11.43 -17.23 19.22
N LEU A 172 11.65 -18.41 18.65
CA LEU A 172 10.59 -19.27 18.13
C LEU A 172 9.67 -19.79 19.24
N ASP A 173 10.25 -20.24 20.36
CA ASP A 173 9.47 -20.70 21.51
C ASP A 173 8.60 -19.57 22.09
N LEU A 174 9.14 -18.38 22.23
CA LEU A 174 8.41 -17.20 22.71
C LEU A 174 7.31 -16.75 21.74
N PHE A 175 7.57 -16.82 20.44
CA PHE A 175 6.61 -16.41 19.39
C PHE A 175 5.43 -17.40 19.26
N ALA A 176 5.63 -18.66 19.62
CA ALA A 176 4.61 -19.72 19.57
C ALA A 176 3.66 -19.73 20.79
N ARG A 177 3.91 -18.95 21.85
CA ARG A 177 3.11 -18.87 23.09
C ARG A 177 1.98 -17.87 22.97
#